data_a1d2ba7711169d1c483000e73467ae6c
#
_entry.id   a1d2ba7711169d1c483000e73467ae6c
#
_cell.length_a   1.000
_cell.length_b   1.000
_cell.length_c   1.000
_cell.angle_alpha   90.00
_cell.angle_beta   90.00
_cell.angle_gamma   90.00
#
_symmetry.space_group_name_H-M   'P 1'
#
loop_
_entity.id
_entity.type
_entity.pdbx_description
1 polymer ?
#
loop_
_entity_poly.entity_id
_entity_poly.type
_entity_poly.pdbx_seq_one_letter_code
_entity_poly.pdbx_strand_id
1 'polypeptide(L)'
;NPKMKEYIFTARNDIHIINLEVTSEQVDKAYSFVRDVVASGKSVLFVGTKKQAQEAIKEEAERCGMFYINTRWLGGTLTNFKTIRNRIERLNKLNQMEKVGEFELLPKKEVTLLKQERDKLEKNLGGIKDMRELPGVLFVVDPTNEKICVHEANILNIPVVSLVDTNCDPSGVDVVIPGNDDAIRSVKLIAGAIADAVIEAREGVSMKKDDEENAEEEVDLESLLEQAKPSVADAEAGEEVKKPARKPKKKAPVKKEKTEEKSEKTETEAKKEETVSE
;
A
#
# COMPACT_ATOMS: atom_id res chain seq x y z
N ASN A 1 0.66 -31.69 -6.89
CA ASN A 1 0.33 -31.47 -8.28
C ASN A 1 1.51 -31.85 -9.19
N PRO A 2 1.33 -32.66 -10.26
CA PRO A 2 2.44 -33.05 -11.14
C PRO A 2 3.16 -31.85 -11.80
N LYS A 3 2.47 -30.74 -12.06
CA LYS A 3 3.05 -29.52 -12.66
C LYS A 3 4.05 -28.81 -11.75
N MET A 4 3.99 -29.08 -10.44
CA MET A 4 4.94 -28.52 -9.46
C MET A 4 6.23 -29.32 -9.32
N LYS A 5 6.40 -30.39 -10.10
CA LYS A 5 7.58 -31.28 -9.99
C LYS A 5 8.90 -30.57 -10.22
N GLU A 6 8.94 -29.57 -11.08
CA GLU A 6 10.12 -28.76 -11.39
C GLU A 6 10.58 -27.87 -10.23
N TYR A 7 9.68 -27.56 -9.27
CA TYR A 7 9.95 -26.73 -8.09
C TYR A 7 10.29 -27.56 -6.83
N ILE A 8 10.23 -28.91 -6.96
CA ILE A 8 10.48 -29.83 -5.84
C ILE A 8 11.92 -30.33 -5.89
N PHE A 9 12.68 -30.09 -4.84
CA PHE A 9 14.05 -30.60 -4.70
C PHE A 9 14.08 -32.09 -4.43
N THR A 10 13.26 -32.59 -3.46
CA THR A 10 13.18 -34.00 -3.09
C THR A 10 11.88 -34.31 -2.36
N ALA A 11 11.59 -35.58 -2.17
CA ALA A 11 10.50 -36.03 -1.31
C ALA A 11 11.07 -36.97 -0.21
N ARG A 12 10.70 -36.72 1.04
CA ARG A 12 11.10 -37.54 2.18
C ARG A 12 9.87 -37.85 3.04
N ASN A 13 9.60 -39.12 3.25
CA ASN A 13 8.43 -39.60 4.01
C ASN A 13 7.12 -39.00 3.48
N ASP A 14 6.92 -39.04 2.18
CA ASP A 14 5.78 -38.44 1.45
C ASP A 14 5.60 -36.91 1.61
N ILE A 15 6.57 -36.23 2.21
CA ILE A 15 6.61 -34.76 2.30
C ILE A 15 7.53 -34.22 1.20
N HIS A 16 7.00 -33.35 0.35
CA HIS A 16 7.75 -32.66 -0.68
C HIS A 16 8.54 -31.50 -0.09
N ILE A 17 9.81 -31.41 -0.46
CA ILE A 17 10.71 -30.31 -0.07
C ILE A 17 10.90 -29.42 -1.29
N ILE A 18 10.50 -28.16 -1.15
CA ILE A 18 10.61 -27.14 -2.21
C ILE A 18 12.07 -26.76 -2.41
N ASN A 19 12.49 -26.52 -3.63
CA ASN A 19 13.81 -26.00 -3.95
C ASN A 19 13.90 -24.50 -3.64
N LEU A 20 14.60 -24.14 -2.56
CA LEU A 20 14.73 -22.76 -2.11
C LEU A 20 15.61 -21.90 -3.02
N GLU A 21 16.51 -22.48 -3.82
CA GLU A 21 17.29 -21.74 -4.82
C GLU A 21 16.35 -21.17 -5.88
N VAL A 22 15.44 -22.02 -6.39
CA VAL A 22 14.41 -21.58 -7.34
C VAL A 22 13.46 -20.56 -6.71
N THR A 23 13.10 -20.75 -5.43
CA THR A 23 12.27 -19.78 -4.71
C THR A 23 12.93 -18.41 -4.68
N SER A 24 14.23 -18.34 -4.34
CA SER A 24 14.98 -17.08 -4.31
C SER A 24 14.99 -16.38 -5.66
N GLU A 25 15.34 -17.12 -6.72
CA GLU A 25 15.34 -16.58 -8.09
C GLU A 25 13.97 -16.04 -8.52
N GLN A 26 12.89 -16.76 -8.16
CA GLN A 26 11.54 -16.34 -8.52
C GLN A 26 11.05 -15.16 -7.69
N VAL A 27 11.48 -15.04 -6.43
CA VAL A 27 11.24 -13.84 -5.62
C VAL A 27 11.91 -12.61 -6.24
N ASP A 28 13.17 -12.72 -6.68
CA ASP A 28 13.89 -11.62 -7.32
C ASP A 28 13.22 -11.18 -8.63
N LYS A 29 12.73 -12.16 -9.42
CA LYS A 29 11.95 -11.87 -10.64
C LYS A 29 10.63 -11.19 -10.32
N ALA A 30 9.91 -11.68 -9.31
CA ALA A 30 8.64 -11.10 -8.86
C ALA A 30 8.84 -9.68 -8.34
N TYR A 31 9.90 -9.47 -7.56
CA TYR A 31 10.30 -8.16 -7.04
C TYR A 31 10.50 -7.15 -8.18
N SER A 32 11.36 -7.49 -9.15
CA SER A 32 11.66 -6.63 -10.29
C SER A 32 10.40 -6.36 -11.13
N PHE A 33 9.59 -7.39 -11.37
CA PHE A 33 8.35 -7.26 -12.14
C PHE A 33 7.34 -6.32 -11.46
N VAL A 34 7.10 -6.51 -10.16
CA VAL A 34 6.15 -5.67 -9.39
C VAL A 34 6.65 -4.23 -9.31
N ARG A 35 7.95 -4.03 -9.06
CA ARG A 35 8.58 -2.71 -9.05
C ARG A 35 8.33 -1.97 -10.38
N ASP A 36 8.56 -2.62 -11.51
CA ASP A 36 8.41 -2.01 -12.83
C ASP A 36 6.93 -1.66 -13.13
N VAL A 37 5.98 -2.52 -12.70
CA VAL A 37 4.53 -2.25 -12.82
C VAL A 37 4.14 -1.03 -11.98
N VAL A 38 4.62 -0.93 -10.74
CA VAL A 38 4.33 0.19 -9.84
C VAL A 38 5.01 1.47 -10.33
N ALA A 39 6.25 1.39 -10.83
CA ALA A 39 6.94 2.52 -11.45
C ALA A 39 6.19 3.09 -12.66
N SER A 40 5.38 2.27 -13.36
CA SER A 40 4.47 2.74 -14.41
C SER A 40 3.19 3.42 -13.90
N GLY A 41 3.06 3.63 -12.58
CA GLY A 41 1.91 4.29 -11.94
C GLY A 41 0.73 3.38 -11.63
N LYS A 42 0.84 2.06 -11.82
CA LYS A 42 -0.22 1.11 -11.54
C LYS A 42 -0.18 0.64 -10.08
N SER A 43 -1.34 0.21 -9.56
CA SER A 43 -1.47 -0.32 -8.21
C SER A 43 -1.34 -1.83 -8.15
N VAL A 44 -1.01 -2.33 -6.95
CA VAL A 44 -0.97 -3.76 -6.61
C VAL A 44 -2.18 -4.13 -5.77
N LEU A 45 -2.79 -5.28 -6.03
CA LEU A 45 -3.84 -5.84 -5.18
C LEU A 45 -3.32 -7.13 -4.52
N PHE A 46 -3.19 -7.10 -3.20
CA PHE A 46 -2.80 -8.24 -2.39
C PHE A 46 -4.02 -9.11 -2.06
N VAL A 47 -3.95 -10.40 -2.34
CA VAL A 47 -5.07 -11.34 -2.14
C VAL A 47 -4.60 -12.54 -1.34
N GLY A 48 -5.27 -12.81 -0.22
CA GLY A 48 -4.99 -13.99 0.59
C GLY A 48 -6.08 -14.20 1.63
N THR A 49 -7.02 -15.12 1.33
CA THR A 49 -8.16 -15.39 2.21
C THR A 49 -7.90 -16.54 3.19
N LYS A 50 -6.78 -17.26 3.02
CA LYS A 50 -6.33 -18.31 3.93
C LYS A 50 -6.02 -17.73 5.32
N LYS A 51 -6.46 -18.37 6.39
CA LYS A 51 -6.31 -17.87 7.76
C LYS A 51 -4.88 -17.47 8.10
N GLN A 52 -3.91 -18.22 7.61
CA GLN A 52 -2.48 -17.98 7.83
C GLN A 52 -1.95 -16.73 7.08
N ALA A 53 -2.64 -16.34 5.99
CA ALA A 53 -2.25 -15.22 5.13
C ALA A 53 -2.96 -13.90 5.48
N GLN A 54 -4.16 -13.96 6.09
CA GLN A 54 -5.05 -12.82 6.27
C GLN A 54 -4.40 -11.61 6.93
N GLU A 55 -3.65 -11.85 8.01
CA GLU A 55 -3.01 -10.80 8.79
C GLU A 55 -1.76 -10.27 8.08
N ALA A 56 -0.91 -11.17 7.59
CA ALA A 56 0.30 -10.79 6.86
C ALA A 56 -0.01 -9.96 5.60
N ILE A 57 -1.01 -10.36 4.83
CA ILE A 57 -1.46 -9.64 3.63
C ILE A 57 -1.98 -8.25 3.99
N LYS A 58 -2.76 -8.13 5.06
CA LYS A 58 -3.25 -6.83 5.52
C LYS A 58 -2.11 -5.91 5.97
N GLU A 59 -1.24 -6.40 6.86
CA GLU A 59 -0.11 -5.62 7.38
C GLU A 59 0.80 -5.09 6.26
N GLU A 60 1.20 -5.98 5.33
CA GLU A 60 2.13 -5.62 4.27
C GLU A 60 1.49 -4.70 3.21
N ALA A 61 0.22 -4.90 2.87
CA ALA A 61 -0.50 -4.01 1.97
C ALA A 61 -0.71 -2.61 2.58
N GLU A 62 -1.06 -2.52 3.87
CA GLU A 62 -1.18 -1.26 4.58
C GLU A 62 0.19 -0.55 4.70
N ARG A 63 1.28 -1.30 4.94
CA ARG A 63 2.64 -0.78 5.01
C ARG A 63 3.09 -0.11 3.72
N CYS A 64 2.79 -0.70 2.57
CA CYS A 64 3.15 -0.11 1.27
C CYS A 64 2.04 0.79 0.68
N GLY A 65 0.90 0.96 1.38
CA GLY A 65 -0.22 1.80 0.96
C GLY A 65 -0.93 1.29 -0.30
N MET A 66 -1.00 -0.04 -0.46
CA MET A 66 -1.69 -0.72 -1.54
C MET A 66 -2.98 -1.41 -1.06
N PHE A 67 -3.72 -1.97 -2.00
CA PHE A 67 -5.03 -2.56 -1.75
C PHE A 67 -4.92 -4.03 -1.35
N TYR A 68 -5.89 -4.53 -0.56
CA TYR A 68 -5.90 -5.93 -0.16
C TYR A 68 -7.31 -6.53 -0.05
N ILE A 69 -7.40 -7.84 -0.23
CA ILE A 69 -8.57 -8.67 0.08
C ILE A 69 -8.09 -9.86 0.90
N ASN A 70 -8.44 -9.87 2.19
CA ASN A 70 -7.98 -10.87 3.14
C ASN A 70 -9.09 -11.74 3.75
N THR A 71 -10.36 -11.51 3.45
CA THR A 71 -11.46 -12.28 4.03
C THR A 71 -12.10 -13.24 3.04
N ARG A 72 -12.66 -12.72 1.96
CA ARG A 72 -13.31 -13.52 0.92
C ARG A 72 -13.30 -12.77 -0.39
N TRP A 73 -12.85 -13.45 -1.45
CA TRP A 73 -13.02 -12.95 -2.81
C TRP A 73 -14.51 -12.98 -3.20
N LEU A 74 -15.04 -11.86 -3.63
CA LEU A 74 -16.39 -11.77 -4.17
C LEU A 74 -16.32 -11.96 -5.68
N GLY A 75 -17.02 -12.95 -6.23
CA GLY A 75 -17.08 -13.13 -7.68
C GLY A 75 -17.52 -11.84 -8.38
N GLY A 76 -16.79 -11.44 -9.42
CA GLY A 76 -17.01 -10.18 -10.12
C GLY A 76 -16.23 -8.99 -9.55
N THR A 77 -15.31 -9.22 -8.61
CA THR A 77 -14.54 -8.11 -8.02
C THR A 77 -13.75 -7.32 -9.08
N LEU A 78 -13.19 -7.99 -10.07
CA LEU A 78 -12.49 -7.34 -11.19
C LEU A 78 -13.40 -7.24 -12.42
N THR A 79 -14.02 -8.33 -12.82
CA THR A 79 -14.85 -8.40 -14.05
C THR A 79 -16.13 -7.56 -13.98
N ASN A 80 -16.67 -7.33 -12.79
CA ASN A 80 -17.83 -6.45 -12.56
C ASN A 80 -17.48 -5.32 -11.57
N PHE A 81 -16.34 -4.69 -11.79
CA PHE A 81 -15.81 -3.65 -10.91
C PHE A 81 -16.78 -2.48 -10.69
N LYS A 82 -17.59 -2.12 -11.70
CA LYS A 82 -18.62 -1.08 -11.56
C LYS A 82 -19.62 -1.39 -10.44
N THR A 83 -20.05 -2.64 -10.32
CA THR A 83 -20.97 -3.06 -9.24
C THR A 83 -20.26 -3.05 -7.87
N ILE A 84 -19.00 -3.44 -7.82
CA ILE A 84 -18.20 -3.38 -6.59
C ILE A 84 -18.03 -1.92 -6.15
N ARG A 85 -17.74 -0.98 -7.06
CA ARG A 85 -17.67 0.46 -6.75
C ARG A 85 -18.98 0.99 -6.15
N ASN A 86 -20.13 0.63 -6.70
CA ASN A 86 -21.42 1.03 -6.12
C ASN A 86 -21.59 0.49 -4.67
N ARG A 87 -21.03 -0.70 -4.37
CA ARG A 87 -21.05 -1.24 -2.99
C ARG A 87 -20.10 -0.50 -2.07
N ILE A 88 -18.94 -0.09 -2.59
CA ILE A 88 -17.97 0.75 -1.85
C ILE A 88 -18.59 2.14 -1.58
N GLU A 89 -19.27 2.75 -2.55
CA GLU A 89 -19.98 4.01 -2.35
C GLU A 89 -21.07 3.87 -1.27
N ARG A 90 -21.80 2.75 -1.26
CA ARG A 90 -22.76 2.44 -0.20
C ARG A 90 -22.11 2.35 1.18
N LEU A 91 -20.95 1.68 1.27
CA LEU A 91 -20.15 1.61 2.50
C LEU A 91 -19.74 2.99 2.99
N ASN A 92 -19.19 3.82 2.09
CA ASN A 92 -18.78 5.18 2.40
C ASN A 92 -19.95 6.05 2.88
N LYS A 93 -21.14 5.89 2.26
CA LYS A 93 -22.36 6.56 2.68
C LYS A 93 -22.78 6.14 4.09
N LEU A 94 -22.75 4.83 4.41
CA LEU A 94 -23.08 4.34 5.75
C LEU A 94 -22.10 4.86 6.82
N ASN A 95 -20.81 4.90 6.50
CA ASN A 95 -19.78 5.47 7.38
C ASN A 95 -19.99 6.98 7.59
N GLN A 96 -20.43 7.71 6.57
CA GLN A 96 -20.74 9.13 6.68
C GLN A 96 -21.98 9.38 7.54
N MET A 97 -23.07 8.61 7.35
CA MET A 97 -24.29 8.69 8.17
C MET A 97 -24.00 8.48 9.66
N GLU A 98 -23.10 7.56 10.00
CA GLU A 98 -22.67 7.35 11.39
C GLU A 98 -21.87 8.55 11.94
N LYS A 99 -20.95 9.10 11.15
CA LYS A 99 -20.15 10.28 11.55
C LYS A 99 -20.97 11.54 11.76
N VAL A 100 -22.02 11.73 10.96
CA VAL A 100 -22.92 12.89 11.03
C VAL A 100 -23.99 12.71 12.14
N GLY A 101 -24.13 11.50 12.71
CA GLY A 101 -25.12 11.22 13.75
C GLY A 101 -26.54 10.95 13.23
N GLU A 102 -26.70 10.72 11.91
CA GLU A 102 -28.02 10.43 11.31
C GLU A 102 -28.65 9.16 11.91
N PHE A 103 -27.86 8.24 12.43
CA PHE A 103 -28.36 7.03 13.09
C PHE A 103 -29.15 7.31 14.37
N GLU A 104 -28.97 8.47 15.02
CA GLU A 104 -29.72 8.86 16.22
C GLU A 104 -31.19 9.24 15.90
N LEU A 105 -31.44 9.62 14.63
CA LEU A 105 -32.78 10.01 14.16
C LEU A 105 -33.61 8.80 13.71
N LEU A 106 -33.00 7.62 13.56
CA LEU A 106 -33.64 6.41 13.04
C LEU A 106 -34.12 5.47 14.16
N PRO A 107 -35.16 4.64 13.89
CA PRO A 107 -35.57 3.60 14.82
C PRO A 107 -34.44 2.62 15.13
N LYS A 108 -34.30 2.18 16.40
CA LYS A 108 -33.22 1.26 16.85
C LYS A 108 -33.07 0.00 15.99
N LYS A 109 -34.19 -0.57 15.50
CA LYS A 109 -34.18 -1.76 14.64
C LYS A 109 -33.51 -1.49 13.31
N GLU A 110 -33.77 -0.35 12.72
CA GLU A 110 -33.19 0.07 11.43
C GLU A 110 -31.71 0.37 11.53
N VAL A 111 -31.32 1.08 12.59
CA VAL A 111 -29.88 1.30 12.93
C VAL A 111 -29.12 -0.01 13.06
N THR A 112 -29.70 -1.02 13.70
CA THR A 112 -29.04 -2.33 13.84
C THR A 112 -28.82 -2.99 12.49
N LEU A 113 -29.79 -2.94 11.58
CA LEU A 113 -29.67 -3.49 10.23
C LEU A 113 -28.62 -2.74 9.40
N LEU A 114 -28.59 -1.41 9.45
CA LEU A 114 -27.61 -0.59 8.74
C LEU A 114 -26.17 -0.85 9.26
N LYS A 115 -26.00 -0.98 10.57
CA LYS A 115 -24.70 -1.33 11.16
C LYS A 115 -24.23 -2.74 10.75
N GLN A 116 -25.12 -3.72 10.73
CA GLN A 116 -24.79 -5.07 10.24
C GLN A 116 -24.43 -5.07 8.75
N GLU A 117 -25.13 -4.28 7.92
CA GLU A 117 -24.79 -4.09 6.50
C GLU A 117 -23.40 -3.46 6.36
N ARG A 118 -23.13 -2.38 7.08
CA ARG A 118 -21.85 -1.68 7.09
C ARG A 118 -20.71 -2.62 7.47
N ASP A 119 -20.83 -3.32 8.60
CA ASP A 119 -19.77 -4.21 9.12
C ASP A 119 -19.47 -5.35 8.15
N LYS A 120 -20.50 -5.87 7.47
CA LYS A 120 -20.34 -6.89 6.43
C LYS A 120 -19.62 -6.34 5.19
N LEU A 121 -19.94 -5.11 4.77
CA LEU A 121 -19.28 -4.45 3.65
C LEU A 121 -17.83 -4.09 4.01
N GLU A 122 -17.59 -3.51 5.17
CA GLU A 122 -16.25 -3.16 5.66
C GLU A 122 -15.34 -4.39 5.75
N LYS A 123 -15.86 -5.50 6.28
CA LYS A 123 -15.12 -6.76 6.38
C LYS A 123 -14.64 -7.28 5.01
N ASN A 124 -15.46 -7.15 3.96
CA ASN A 124 -15.16 -7.73 2.65
C ASN A 124 -14.51 -6.75 1.66
N LEU A 125 -14.80 -5.45 1.78
CA LEU A 125 -14.40 -4.42 0.82
C LEU A 125 -13.51 -3.34 1.45
N GLY A 126 -13.27 -3.39 2.76
CA GLY A 126 -12.51 -2.36 3.47
C GLY A 126 -11.11 -2.14 2.90
N GLY A 127 -10.41 -3.20 2.48
CA GLY A 127 -9.08 -3.11 1.90
C GLY A 127 -9.02 -2.57 0.47
N ILE A 128 -10.17 -2.44 -0.21
CA ILE A 128 -10.26 -1.90 -1.57
C ILE A 128 -11.12 -0.64 -1.66
N LYS A 129 -11.47 -0.04 -0.53
CA LYS A 129 -12.38 1.13 -0.48
C LYS A 129 -11.86 2.33 -1.26
N ASP A 130 -10.57 2.52 -1.34
CA ASP A 130 -9.91 3.64 -1.99
C ASP A 130 -9.46 3.31 -3.44
N MET A 131 -9.72 2.08 -3.90
CA MET A 131 -9.37 1.63 -5.25
C MET A 131 -10.31 2.24 -6.29
N ARG A 132 -9.80 3.12 -7.13
CA ARG A 132 -10.58 3.82 -8.18
C ARG A 132 -10.53 3.13 -9.52
N GLU A 133 -9.44 2.43 -9.80
CA GLU A 133 -9.15 1.76 -11.07
C GLU A 133 -8.74 0.31 -10.82
N LEU A 134 -8.76 -0.50 -11.87
CA LEU A 134 -8.30 -1.88 -11.79
C LEU A 134 -6.80 -1.93 -11.47
N PRO A 135 -6.34 -2.90 -10.65
CA PRO A 135 -4.94 -3.04 -10.33
C PRO A 135 -4.12 -3.45 -11.55
N GLY A 136 -2.84 -3.05 -11.59
CA GLY A 136 -1.92 -3.43 -12.64
C GLY A 136 -1.31 -4.82 -12.45
N VAL A 137 -1.30 -5.33 -11.22
CA VAL A 137 -0.82 -6.67 -10.87
C VAL A 137 -1.54 -7.18 -9.62
N LEU A 138 -1.76 -8.50 -9.56
CA LEU A 138 -2.25 -9.18 -8.37
C LEU A 138 -1.11 -9.96 -7.72
N PHE A 139 -1.00 -9.84 -6.40
CA PHE A 139 -0.21 -10.77 -5.59
C PHE A 139 -1.15 -11.70 -4.85
N VAL A 140 -1.09 -12.99 -5.15
CA VAL A 140 -2.05 -14.00 -4.65
C VAL A 140 -1.33 -15.04 -3.78
N VAL A 141 -1.89 -15.34 -2.63
CA VAL A 141 -1.43 -16.45 -1.77
C VAL A 141 -2.39 -17.62 -1.95
N ASP A 142 -1.89 -18.77 -2.34
CA ASP A 142 -2.64 -20.00 -2.63
C ASP A 142 -3.65 -19.83 -3.81
N PRO A 143 -3.19 -19.96 -5.05
CA PRO A 143 -4.07 -19.84 -6.22
C PRO A 143 -5.14 -20.93 -6.29
N THR A 144 -4.98 -22.05 -5.55
CA THR A 144 -6.00 -23.11 -5.47
C THR A 144 -7.22 -22.66 -4.70
N ASN A 145 -7.03 -21.88 -3.63
CA ASN A 145 -8.12 -21.30 -2.87
C ASN A 145 -8.74 -20.11 -3.62
N GLU A 146 -7.92 -19.35 -4.33
CA GLU A 146 -8.30 -18.10 -5.02
C GLU A 146 -8.54 -18.30 -6.53
N LYS A 147 -9.04 -19.45 -6.95
CA LYS A 147 -9.29 -19.79 -8.38
C LYS A 147 -10.12 -18.74 -9.11
N ILE A 148 -11.14 -18.19 -8.45
CA ILE A 148 -12.02 -17.20 -9.05
C ILE A 148 -11.25 -15.89 -9.31
N CYS A 149 -10.39 -15.49 -8.36
CA CYS A 149 -9.54 -14.32 -8.48
C CYS A 149 -8.59 -14.44 -9.68
N VAL A 150 -7.85 -15.57 -9.76
CA VAL A 150 -6.91 -15.85 -10.86
C VAL A 150 -7.63 -15.91 -12.20
N HIS A 151 -8.81 -16.54 -12.24
CA HIS A 151 -9.62 -16.61 -13.47
C HIS A 151 -10.08 -15.22 -13.94
N GLU A 152 -10.56 -14.37 -13.04
CA GLU A 152 -10.97 -13.01 -13.37
C GLU A 152 -9.79 -12.14 -13.84
N ALA A 153 -8.62 -12.30 -13.21
CA ALA A 153 -7.40 -11.61 -13.62
C ALA A 153 -6.99 -11.98 -15.05
N ASN A 154 -7.00 -13.28 -15.36
CA ASN A 154 -6.68 -13.80 -16.68
C ASN A 154 -7.65 -13.31 -17.76
N ILE A 155 -8.96 -13.21 -17.47
CA ILE A 155 -9.95 -12.64 -18.41
C ILE A 155 -9.63 -11.20 -18.75
N LEU A 156 -9.11 -10.43 -17.77
CA LEU A 156 -8.80 -9.01 -17.94
C LEU A 156 -7.33 -8.77 -18.35
N ASN A 157 -6.55 -9.82 -18.57
CA ASN A 157 -5.11 -9.76 -18.83
C ASN A 157 -4.34 -8.96 -17.76
N ILE A 158 -4.74 -9.12 -16.50
CA ILE A 158 -4.02 -8.55 -15.36
C ILE A 158 -3.01 -9.62 -14.89
N PRO A 159 -1.72 -9.33 -14.90
CA PRO A 159 -0.69 -10.29 -14.50
C PRO A 159 -0.84 -10.71 -13.04
N VAL A 160 -0.58 -12.00 -12.79
CA VAL A 160 -0.69 -12.62 -11.48
C VAL A 160 0.68 -13.10 -11.00
N VAL A 161 1.12 -12.58 -9.89
CA VAL A 161 2.26 -13.07 -9.10
C VAL A 161 1.70 -13.89 -7.95
N SER A 162 2.13 -15.12 -7.74
CA SER A 162 1.55 -15.94 -6.70
C SER A 162 2.56 -16.76 -5.91
N LEU A 163 2.33 -16.84 -4.60
CA LEU A 163 2.93 -17.84 -3.72
C LEU A 163 2.20 -19.16 -3.93
N VAL A 164 2.94 -20.18 -4.40
CA VAL A 164 2.39 -21.45 -4.86
C VAL A 164 3.01 -22.61 -4.09
N ASP A 165 2.19 -23.39 -3.40
CA ASP A 165 2.63 -24.62 -2.73
C ASP A 165 2.55 -25.84 -3.68
N THR A 166 3.09 -26.96 -3.24
CA THR A 166 3.24 -28.21 -4.00
C THR A 166 1.90 -28.83 -4.44
N ASN A 167 0.79 -28.50 -3.78
CA ASN A 167 -0.56 -28.97 -4.10
C ASN A 167 -1.26 -28.12 -5.17
N CYS A 168 -0.75 -26.92 -5.46
CA CYS A 168 -1.38 -25.95 -6.33
C CYS A 168 -1.16 -26.23 -7.83
N ASP A 169 -2.00 -25.64 -8.68
CA ASP A 169 -1.80 -25.59 -10.13
C ASP A 169 -1.19 -24.22 -10.52
N PRO A 170 0.04 -24.17 -11.02
CA PRO A 170 0.68 -22.92 -11.44
C PRO A 170 0.12 -22.37 -12.77
N SER A 171 -0.74 -23.14 -13.47
CA SER A 171 -1.30 -22.69 -14.76
C SER A 171 -2.21 -21.49 -14.54
N GLY A 172 -1.93 -20.38 -15.20
CA GLY A 172 -2.68 -19.13 -15.04
C GLY A 172 -2.04 -18.13 -14.06
N VAL A 173 -0.84 -18.45 -13.59
CA VAL A 173 0.03 -17.54 -12.82
C VAL A 173 1.21 -17.15 -13.70
N ASP A 174 1.47 -15.86 -13.84
CA ASP A 174 2.54 -15.35 -14.70
C ASP A 174 3.91 -15.46 -14.02
N VAL A 175 3.97 -15.17 -12.72
CA VAL A 175 5.18 -15.30 -11.92
C VAL A 175 4.89 -16.22 -10.73
N VAL A 176 5.44 -17.43 -10.79
CA VAL A 176 5.26 -18.45 -9.75
C VAL A 176 6.38 -18.34 -8.73
N ILE A 177 6.03 -18.12 -7.47
CA ILE A 177 6.96 -18.15 -6.33
C ILE A 177 6.68 -19.46 -5.58
N PRO A 178 7.51 -20.50 -5.76
CA PRO A 178 7.29 -21.75 -5.03
C PRO A 178 7.61 -21.56 -3.55
N GLY A 179 6.66 -21.90 -2.68
CA GLY A 179 6.84 -21.72 -1.24
C GLY A 179 5.68 -22.28 -0.43
N ASN A 180 5.87 -22.33 0.89
CA ASN A 180 4.85 -22.83 1.80
C ASN A 180 3.84 -21.71 2.12
N ASP A 181 2.59 -21.93 1.77
CA ASP A 181 1.48 -21.01 1.96
C ASP A 181 0.72 -21.23 3.30
N ASP A 182 1.05 -22.31 4.05
CA ASP A 182 0.48 -22.60 5.36
C ASP A 182 1.28 -21.98 6.51
N ALA A 183 2.53 -21.63 6.28
CA ALA A 183 3.39 -21.03 7.29
C ALA A 183 3.29 -19.52 7.28
N ILE A 184 2.75 -18.92 8.35
CA ILE A 184 2.61 -17.47 8.52
C ILE A 184 3.92 -16.71 8.24
N ARG A 185 5.06 -17.28 8.70
CA ARG A 185 6.39 -16.66 8.49
C ARG A 185 6.81 -16.64 7.03
N SER A 186 6.50 -17.70 6.27
CA SER A 186 6.79 -17.78 4.84
C SER A 186 5.95 -16.77 4.06
N VAL A 187 4.66 -16.74 4.33
CA VAL A 187 3.74 -15.77 3.71
C VAL A 187 4.18 -14.33 4.01
N LYS A 188 4.48 -14.02 5.28
CA LYS A 188 4.90 -12.67 5.70
C LYS A 188 6.22 -12.26 5.03
N LEU A 189 7.20 -13.17 4.93
CA LEU A 189 8.48 -12.89 4.29
C LEU A 189 8.30 -12.53 2.81
N ILE A 190 7.53 -13.33 2.08
CA ILE A 190 7.33 -13.13 0.63
C ILE A 190 6.44 -11.92 0.37
N ALA A 191 5.34 -11.77 1.11
CA ALA A 191 4.50 -10.57 1.01
C ALA A 191 5.29 -9.30 1.37
N GLY A 192 6.19 -9.37 2.36
CA GLY A 192 7.10 -8.29 2.72
C GLY A 192 8.04 -7.90 1.58
N ALA A 193 8.64 -8.88 0.89
CA ALA A 193 9.50 -8.61 -0.26
C ALA A 193 8.73 -7.91 -1.40
N ILE A 194 7.49 -8.34 -1.66
CA ILE A 194 6.64 -7.66 -2.66
C ILE A 194 6.26 -6.24 -2.22
N ALA A 195 5.97 -6.04 -0.93
CA ALA A 195 5.69 -4.71 -0.38
C ALA A 195 6.91 -3.78 -0.45
N ASP A 196 8.13 -4.30 -0.23
CA ASP A 196 9.38 -3.55 -0.36
C ASP A 196 9.61 -3.12 -1.82
N ALA A 197 9.31 -3.98 -2.80
CA ALA A 197 9.36 -3.62 -4.22
C ALA A 197 8.42 -2.45 -4.56
N VAL A 198 7.24 -2.42 -3.95
CA VAL A 198 6.27 -1.32 -4.10
C VAL A 198 6.80 -0.02 -3.50
N ILE A 199 7.40 -0.08 -2.31
CA ILE A 199 7.95 1.09 -1.61
C ILE A 199 9.11 1.67 -2.42
N GLU A 200 10.08 0.83 -2.85
CA GLU A 200 11.20 1.25 -3.69
C GLU A 200 10.74 1.93 -4.98
N ALA A 201 9.73 1.35 -5.67
CA ALA A 201 9.19 1.94 -6.88
C ALA A 201 8.57 3.32 -6.64
N ARG A 202 7.88 3.51 -5.51
CA ARG A 202 7.25 4.78 -5.15
C ARG A 202 8.27 5.86 -4.80
N GLU A 203 9.30 5.50 -4.05
CA GLU A 203 10.41 6.40 -3.73
C GLU A 203 11.15 6.84 -4.99
N GLY A 204 11.44 5.91 -5.90
CA GLY A 204 12.06 6.22 -7.19
C GLY A 204 11.21 7.11 -8.10
N VAL A 205 9.87 6.97 -8.05
CA VAL A 205 8.95 7.87 -8.79
C VAL A 205 8.88 9.25 -8.13
N SER A 206 8.93 9.33 -6.80
CA SER A 206 8.94 10.60 -6.08
C SER A 206 10.19 11.41 -6.40
N MET A 207 11.37 10.76 -6.33
CA MET A 207 12.65 11.41 -6.68
C MET A 207 12.66 11.95 -8.11
N LYS A 208 12.14 11.17 -9.08
CA LYS A 208 12.08 11.63 -10.48
C LYS A 208 11.17 12.84 -10.69
N LYS A 209 10.05 12.92 -9.95
CA LYS A 209 9.16 14.09 -10.02
C LYS A 209 9.80 15.34 -9.44
N ASP A 210 10.49 15.17 -8.29
CA ASP A 210 11.22 16.28 -7.67
C ASP A 210 12.36 16.78 -8.58
N ASP A 211 13.03 15.87 -9.31
CA ASP A 211 14.06 16.21 -10.30
C ASP A 211 13.46 16.90 -11.55
N GLU A 212 12.28 16.45 -12.02
CA GLU A 212 11.58 17.06 -13.15
C GLU A 212 11.04 18.46 -12.80
N GLU A 213 10.41 18.62 -11.60
CA GLU A 213 9.94 19.92 -11.11
C GLU A 213 11.10 20.91 -10.93
N ASN A 214 12.22 20.47 -10.35
CA ASN A 214 13.42 21.31 -10.22
C ASN A 214 14.02 21.70 -11.59
N ALA A 215 14.01 20.78 -12.57
CA ALA A 215 14.49 21.07 -13.92
C ALA A 215 13.57 22.06 -14.67
N GLU A 216 12.25 21.98 -14.48
CA GLU A 216 11.29 22.96 -15.03
C GLU A 216 11.44 24.34 -14.37
N GLU A 217 11.67 24.41 -13.05
CA GLU A 217 11.95 25.67 -12.36
C GLU A 217 13.27 26.30 -12.81
N GLU A 218 14.32 25.50 -13.06
CA GLU A 218 15.61 26.03 -13.59
C GLU A 218 15.44 26.57 -15.01
N VAL A 219 14.68 25.92 -15.88
CA VAL A 219 14.41 26.36 -17.27
C VAL A 219 13.59 27.66 -17.27
N ASP A 220 12.58 27.77 -16.40
CA ASP A 220 11.79 29.01 -16.26
C ASP A 220 12.64 30.16 -15.71
N LEU A 221 13.52 29.88 -14.76
CA LEU A 221 14.43 30.90 -14.21
C LEU A 221 15.45 31.36 -15.26
N GLU A 222 15.96 30.46 -16.09
CA GLU A 222 16.90 30.81 -17.16
C GLU A 222 16.21 31.61 -18.28
N SER A 223 14.96 31.27 -18.63
CA SER A 223 14.13 32.00 -19.57
C SER A 223 13.78 33.40 -19.10
N LEU A 224 13.54 33.61 -17.79
CA LEU A 224 13.29 34.89 -17.16
C LEU A 224 14.57 35.73 -17.11
N LEU A 225 15.73 35.11 -16.90
CA LEU A 225 17.05 35.80 -16.93
C LEU A 225 17.45 36.21 -18.35
N GLU A 226 17.07 35.45 -19.36
CA GLU A 226 17.31 35.80 -20.77
C GLU A 226 16.43 36.97 -21.25
N GLN A 227 15.17 37.05 -20.77
CA GLN A 227 14.26 38.19 -21.02
C GLN A 227 14.65 39.44 -20.25
N ALA A 228 15.46 39.34 -19.20
CA ALA A 228 15.94 40.43 -18.38
C ALA A 228 17.27 41.07 -18.86
N LYS A 229 17.86 40.59 -19.97
CA LYS A 229 19.03 41.19 -20.56
C LYS A 229 18.60 42.47 -21.31
N PRO A 230 19.02 43.69 -20.88
CA PRO A 230 18.72 44.92 -21.59
C PRO A 230 19.47 44.93 -22.95
N SER A 231 18.74 45.18 -24.01
CA SER A 231 19.32 45.47 -25.35
C SER A 231 20.26 46.66 -25.24
N VAL A 232 21.54 46.39 -25.35
CA VAL A 232 22.54 47.46 -25.42
C VAL A 232 22.54 48.01 -26.87
N ALA A 233 21.76 49.09 -27.04
CA ALA A 233 21.96 50.04 -28.12
C ALA A 233 21.54 51.42 -27.65
N ASP A 234 22.54 52.36 -27.63
CA ASP A 234 22.41 53.78 -27.58
C ASP A 234 22.03 54.46 -26.21
N ALA A 235 23.05 55.00 -25.53
CA ALA A 235 23.21 56.42 -25.31
C ALA A 235 24.36 56.72 -24.34
N GLU A 236 25.38 57.39 -24.82
CA GLU A 236 26.33 58.17 -24.04
C GLU A 236 25.57 59.36 -23.44
N ALA A 237 25.67 59.54 -22.10
CA ALA A 237 25.78 60.85 -21.42
C ALA A 237 25.77 60.62 -19.90
N GLY A 238 26.76 61.16 -19.22
CA GLY A 238 27.03 60.98 -17.83
C GLY A 238 25.97 61.56 -16.88
N GLU A 239 25.99 61.00 -15.69
CA GLU A 239 25.87 61.73 -14.44
C GLU A 239 26.11 60.78 -13.26
N GLU A 240 26.99 61.21 -12.36
CA GLU A 240 27.29 60.59 -11.08
C GLU A 240 26.06 60.63 -10.18
N VAL A 241 25.56 59.44 -9.70
CA VAL A 241 24.67 59.41 -8.55
C VAL A 241 25.04 58.24 -7.61
N LYS A 242 25.24 58.68 -6.40
CA LYS A 242 25.64 57.98 -5.16
C LYS A 242 24.95 56.66 -4.91
N LYS A 243 25.77 55.68 -4.47
CA LYS A 243 25.34 54.40 -3.90
C LYS A 243 24.53 54.61 -2.60
N PRO A 244 23.35 54.02 -2.40
CA PRO A 244 22.77 53.86 -1.06
C PRO A 244 23.22 52.54 -0.43
N ALA A 245 23.60 52.63 0.85
CA ALA A 245 24.15 51.60 1.70
C ALA A 245 23.15 50.46 1.96
N ARG A 246 23.61 49.22 1.85
CA ARG A 246 22.90 48.03 2.32
C ARG A 246 22.81 48.02 3.84
N LYS A 247 21.59 48.02 4.38
CA LYS A 247 21.32 47.72 5.79
C LYS A 247 21.25 46.19 5.97
N PRO A 248 21.91 45.62 6.98
CA PRO A 248 21.85 44.18 7.24
C PRO A 248 20.52 43.80 7.90
N LYS A 249 19.84 42.73 7.35
CA LYS A 249 18.68 42.15 7.99
C LYS A 249 19.11 41.37 9.24
N LYS A 250 18.54 41.78 10.37
CA LYS A 250 18.69 41.15 11.69
C LYS A 250 18.12 39.72 11.68
N LYS A 251 18.94 38.75 12.09
CA LYS A 251 18.50 37.41 12.49
C LYS A 251 17.69 37.49 13.78
N ALA A 252 16.51 36.90 13.81
CA ALA A 252 15.73 36.72 15.03
C ALA A 252 16.32 35.61 15.92
N PRO A 253 16.28 35.76 17.26
CA PRO A 253 16.91 34.80 18.15
C PRO A 253 16.04 33.59 18.43
N VAL A 254 16.70 32.43 18.43
CA VAL A 254 16.17 31.16 18.92
C VAL A 254 15.99 31.25 20.43
N LYS A 255 14.76 31.12 20.91
CA LYS A 255 14.46 30.92 22.33
C LYS A 255 14.73 29.44 22.69
N LYS A 256 15.75 29.26 23.51
CA LYS A 256 15.90 28.07 24.37
C LYS A 256 15.04 28.30 25.60
N GLU A 257 14.04 27.49 25.83
CA GLU A 257 13.41 27.40 27.14
C GLU A 257 13.83 26.08 27.79
N LYS A 258 14.51 26.25 28.92
CA LYS A 258 14.76 25.27 29.95
C LYS A 258 13.42 24.89 30.61
N THR A 259 13.19 23.62 30.85
CA THR A 259 12.35 23.16 31.94
C THR A 259 13.07 22.03 32.66
N GLU A 260 13.60 22.42 33.81
CA GLU A 260 14.00 21.53 34.89
C GLU A 260 12.78 21.26 35.81
N GLU A 261 12.75 20.04 36.32
CA GLU A 261 12.15 19.57 37.57
C GLU A 261 10.63 19.68 37.79
N LYS A 262 10.00 18.50 37.81
CA LYS A 262 9.27 18.03 38.99
C LYS A 262 9.06 16.51 38.91
N SER A 263 9.94 15.83 39.59
CA SER A 263 9.76 14.47 40.11
C SER A 263 8.83 14.52 41.34
N GLU A 264 8.27 13.31 41.64
CA GLU A 264 7.62 12.90 42.86
C GLU A 264 6.17 13.32 43.09
N LYS A 265 5.32 12.34 42.96
CA LYS A 265 4.27 11.83 43.85
C LYS A 265 3.12 11.26 43.02
N THR A 266 3.02 9.97 42.96
CA THR A 266 1.88 9.14 43.36
C THR A 266 2.12 7.67 42.98
N GLU A 267 3.06 7.03 43.67
CA GLU A 267 2.92 5.64 44.05
C GLU A 267 2.07 5.66 45.35
N THR A 268 0.88 5.14 45.27
CA THR A 268 0.08 4.55 46.38
C THR A 268 -1.39 4.68 46.02
N GLU A 269 -1.90 3.64 45.35
CA GLU A 269 -3.30 3.18 45.43
C GLU A 269 -3.59 2.15 44.32
N ALA A 270 -3.02 0.98 44.45
CA ALA A 270 -3.46 -0.23 43.74
C ALA A 270 -2.97 -1.49 44.49
N LYS A 271 -3.39 -1.61 45.74
CA LYS A 271 -3.35 -2.85 46.48
C LYS A 271 -4.45 -2.79 47.53
N LYS A 272 -5.66 -3.20 47.14
CA LYS A 272 -6.74 -3.72 47.98
C LYS A 272 -7.94 -3.91 47.07
N GLU A 273 -8.12 -5.14 46.68
CA GLU A 273 -9.39 -5.80 46.42
C GLU A 273 -9.13 -7.10 45.65
N GLU A 274 -8.39 -7.98 46.27
CA GLU A 274 -8.48 -9.42 46.14
C GLU A 274 -8.74 -9.93 47.54
N THR A 275 -9.96 -10.29 47.81
CA THR A 275 -10.42 -11.36 48.72
C THR A 275 -11.90 -11.15 48.99
N VAL A 276 -12.62 -12.27 49.04
CA VAL A 276 -14.05 -12.47 49.37
C VAL A 276 -14.94 -12.45 48.10
N SER A 277 -15.45 -13.52 47.60
CA SER A 277 -16.05 -14.74 48.23
C SER A 277 -16.45 -15.71 47.11
N GLU A 278 -16.30 -16.97 47.42
CA GLU A 278 -17.13 -18.14 47.08
C GLU A 278 -17.69 -18.31 45.67
#